data_51883d8b135ad66474422fdb217bbdfc
#
_entry.id   51883d8b135ad66474422fdb217bbdfc
#
_cell.length_a   1.000
_cell.length_b   1.000
_cell.length_c   1.000
_cell.angle_alpha   90.00
_cell.angle_beta   90.00
_cell.angle_gamma   90.00
#
_symmetry.space_group_name_H-M   'P 1'
#
loop_
_entity.id
_entity.type
_entity.pdbx_description
1 polymer ?
#
loop_
_entity_poly.entity_id
_entity_poly.type
_entity_poly.pdbx_seq_one_letter_code
_entity_poly.pdbx_strand_id
1 'polypeptide(L)'
;MNIEFLCKNYDPSDKLKAIIDKKVQKLDKFFEDDTRIKVGLKKGNTRNSDDLYTLELTILLDGVIMRAEVTSDNMYSNIDMAIPKLEKQIIRHHKKIESKSKKFRAKGLPVEIEEEIIEEMPEKTLVRSKCYTLLPMSIDDAIEELELIGHNFYVFLNKATNSINVLYVRNDGNYGLIETVV
;
A
#
# COMPACT_ATOMS: atom_id res chain seq x y z
N MET A 1 -5.34 8.79 18.50
CA MET A 1 -4.55 7.93 17.57
C MET A 1 -3.27 7.46 18.23
N ASN A 2 -2.90 6.17 18.10
CA ASN A 2 -1.69 5.60 18.69
C ASN A 2 -0.63 5.37 17.59
N ILE A 3 0.59 5.91 17.79
CA ILE A 3 1.69 5.83 16.81
C ILE A 3 2.72 4.80 17.28
N GLU A 4 2.99 3.81 16.43
CA GLU A 4 4.02 2.79 16.64
C GLU A 4 5.17 3.04 15.68
N PHE A 5 6.38 3.32 16.20
CA PHE A 5 7.58 3.53 15.39
C PHE A 5 8.34 2.21 15.18
N LEU A 6 8.63 1.88 13.92
CA LEU A 6 9.43 0.74 13.51
C LEU A 6 10.68 1.26 12.78
N CYS A 7 11.83 1.23 13.43
CA CYS A 7 13.07 1.78 12.89
C CYS A 7 14.01 0.66 12.42
N LYS A 8 14.56 0.80 11.20
CA LYS A 8 15.56 -0.13 10.66
C LYS A 8 16.77 0.64 10.12
N ASN A 9 17.93 0.42 10.72
CA ASN A 9 19.19 1.10 10.40
C ASN A 9 19.07 2.65 10.46
N TYR A 10 18.15 3.16 11.27
CA TYR A 10 17.88 4.58 11.44
C TYR A 10 17.39 4.86 12.85
N ASP A 11 18.00 5.84 13.52
CA ASP A 11 17.57 6.30 14.83
C ASP A 11 16.99 7.72 14.70
N PRO A 12 15.66 7.88 14.78
CA PRO A 12 15.01 9.17 14.61
C PRO A 12 15.21 10.05 15.84
N SER A 13 15.62 11.29 15.62
CA SER A 13 15.70 12.29 16.69
C SER A 13 14.29 12.57 17.26
N ASP A 14 14.23 13.01 18.53
CA ASP A 14 12.96 13.38 19.17
C ASP A 14 12.24 14.50 18.41
N LYS A 15 12.99 15.42 17.81
CA LYS A 15 12.45 16.44 16.93
C LYS A 15 11.74 15.88 15.71
N LEU A 16 12.30 14.84 15.09
CA LEU A 16 11.68 14.16 13.93
C LEU A 16 10.41 13.42 14.35
N LYS A 17 10.45 12.70 15.48
CA LYS A 17 9.27 12.02 16.04
C LYS A 17 8.15 13.01 16.32
N ALA A 18 8.45 14.16 16.93
CA ALA A 18 7.48 15.20 17.20
C ALA A 18 6.85 15.80 15.93
N ILE A 19 7.63 15.94 14.85
CA ILE A 19 7.13 16.42 13.56
C ILE A 19 6.19 15.38 12.94
N ILE A 20 6.57 14.11 12.96
CA ILE A 20 5.73 13.01 12.46
C ILE A 20 4.43 12.97 13.25
N ASP A 21 4.50 12.97 14.58
CA ASP A 21 3.34 12.96 15.48
C ASP A 21 2.38 14.10 15.15
N LYS A 22 2.87 15.35 15.11
CA LYS A 22 2.06 16.53 14.77
C LYS A 22 1.39 16.43 13.39
N LYS A 23 2.07 15.84 12.40
CA LYS A 23 1.52 15.71 11.05
C LYS A 23 0.53 14.56 10.95
N VAL A 24 0.80 13.45 11.63
CA VAL A 24 -0.11 12.29 11.70
C VAL A 24 -1.38 12.63 12.44
N GLN A 25 -1.32 13.44 13.52
CA GLN A 25 -2.51 13.90 14.24
C GLN A 25 -3.50 14.68 13.35
N LYS A 26 -3.06 15.27 12.24
CA LYS A 26 -3.99 15.88 11.28
C LYS A 26 -4.91 14.87 10.58
N LEU A 27 -4.54 13.61 10.61
CA LEU A 27 -5.36 12.52 10.06
C LEU A 27 -6.43 12.05 11.05
N ASP A 28 -6.38 12.45 12.35
CA ASP A 28 -7.36 12.07 13.37
C ASP A 28 -8.79 12.47 12.99
N LYS A 29 -8.96 13.53 12.20
CA LYS A 29 -10.26 13.97 11.68
C LYS A 29 -11.01 12.93 10.84
N PHE A 30 -10.30 11.90 10.37
CA PHE A 30 -10.86 10.84 9.54
C PHE A 30 -11.19 9.57 10.32
N PHE A 31 -10.87 9.51 11.61
CA PHE A 31 -11.00 8.31 12.42
C PHE A 31 -11.88 8.54 13.63
N GLU A 32 -12.74 7.59 13.90
CA GLU A 32 -13.39 7.43 15.19
C GLU A 32 -12.42 6.64 16.07
N ASP A 33 -12.32 6.95 17.33
CA ASP A 33 -11.37 6.51 18.35
C ASP A 33 -10.44 5.30 18.09
N ASP A 34 -9.20 5.40 18.62
CA ASP A 34 -8.20 4.33 18.81
C ASP A 34 -7.56 3.70 17.55
N THR A 35 -7.50 4.44 16.45
CA THR A 35 -6.78 3.97 15.26
C THR A 35 -5.26 3.94 15.50
N ARG A 36 -4.63 2.81 15.12
CA ARG A 36 -3.18 2.63 15.18
C ARG A 36 -2.55 2.93 13.85
N ILE A 37 -1.50 3.75 13.86
CA ILE A 37 -0.64 3.98 12.72
C ILE A 37 0.76 3.44 12.98
N LYS A 38 1.27 2.63 12.05
CA LYS A 38 2.67 2.19 12.06
C LYS A 38 3.50 3.11 11.19
N VAL A 39 4.58 3.61 11.76
CA VAL A 39 5.53 4.51 11.09
C VAL A 39 6.86 3.77 10.95
N GLY A 40 7.13 3.27 9.76
CA GLY A 40 8.39 2.62 9.41
C GLY A 40 9.42 3.65 8.95
N LEU A 41 10.59 3.67 9.59
CA LEU A 41 11.71 4.52 9.22
C LEU A 41 12.92 3.65 8.87
N LYS A 42 13.44 3.79 7.66
CA LYS A 42 14.57 2.98 7.20
C LYS A 42 15.62 3.86 6.52
N LYS A 43 16.89 3.60 6.83
CA LYS A 43 18.03 4.09 6.07
C LYS A 43 18.57 2.98 5.18
N GLY A 44 18.73 3.25 3.89
CA GLY A 44 19.31 2.31 2.93
C GLY A 44 20.80 2.08 3.20
N ASN A 45 21.25 0.86 2.98
CA ASN A 45 22.67 0.45 3.12
C ASN A 45 23.24 0.21 1.72
N THR A 46 23.37 1.23 0.89
CA THR A 46 24.07 1.08 -0.40
C THR A 46 25.51 1.54 -0.29
N ARG A 47 26.44 0.67 -0.73
CA ARG A 47 27.89 0.95 -0.75
C ARG A 47 28.28 2.03 -1.76
N ASN A 48 27.39 2.46 -2.62
CA ASN A 48 27.60 3.49 -3.62
C ASN A 48 26.56 4.58 -3.45
N SER A 49 27.02 5.73 -2.92
CA SER A 49 26.43 7.08 -2.93
C SER A 49 24.92 7.19 -2.75
N ASP A 50 24.57 8.15 -1.93
CA ASP A 50 23.28 8.68 -1.56
C ASP A 50 22.55 7.86 -0.50
N ASP A 51 22.70 8.34 0.74
CA ASP A 51 21.90 7.90 1.87
C ASP A 51 20.41 8.07 1.56
N LEU A 52 19.79 7.00 1.07
CA LEU A 52 18.34 7.00 0.82
C LEU A 52 17.59 6.66 2.10
N TYR A 53 16.63 7.46 2.42
CA TYR A 53 15.73 7.27 3.55
C TYR A 53 14.37 6.84 3.04
N THR A 54 13.79 5.83 3.66
CA THR A 54 12.43 5.37 3.36
C THR A 54 11.53 5.62 4.57
N LEU A 55 10.42 6.30 4.34
CA LEU A 55 9.31 6.43 5.28
C LEU A 55 8.14 5.59 4.80
N GLU A 56 7.62 4.76 5.68
CA GLU A 56 6.42 3.98 5.48
C GLU A 56 5.37 4.34 6.53
N LEU A 57 4.16 4.68 6.08
CA LEU A 57 3.01 4.89 6.94
C LEU A 57 1.98 3.80 6.64
N THR A 58 1.57 3.05 7.64
CA THR A 58 0.57 1.97 7.49
C THR A 58 -0.55 2.15 8.52
N ILE A 59 -1.78 2.17 8.04
CA ILE A 59 -3.00 2.22 8.85
C ILE A 59 -3.88 1.03 8.49
N LEU A 60 -4.50 0.42 9.49
CA LEU A 60 -5.60 -0.54 9.31
C LEU A 60 -6.92 0.17 9.61
N LEU A 61 -7.77 0.31 8.61
CA LEU A 61 -9.08 0.94 8.72
C LEU A 61 -10.15 0.02 8.10
N ASP A 62 -11.17 -0.32 8.86
CA ASP A 62 -12.31 -1.18 8.44
C ASP A 62 -11.86 -2.50 7.78
N GLY A 63 -10.79 -3.12 8.29
CA GLY A 63 -10.21 -4.33 7.73
C GLY A 63 -9.39 -4.11 6.46
N VAL A 64 -9.22 -2.86 6.01
CA VAL A 64 -8.42 -2.49 4.84
C VAL A 64 -7.09 -1.88 5.28
N ILE A 65 -5.99 -2.41 4.76
CA ILE A 65 -4.65 -1.86 5.01
C ILE A 65 -4.40 -0.74 4.00
N MET A 66 -4.13 0.46 4.51
CA MET A 66 -3.68 1.60 3.72
C MET A 66 -2.21 1.85 4.01
N ARG A 67 -1.41 1.95 2.95
CA ARG A 67 0.04 2.13 3.07
C ARG A 67 0.52 3.22 2.13
N ALA A 68 1.32 4.13 2.66
CA ALA A 68 2.07 5.12 1.89
C ALA A 68 3.57 4.94 2.15
N GLU A 69 4.32 4.66 1.10
CA GLU A 69 5.77 4.52 1.14
C GLU A 69 6.40 5.57 0.25
N VAL A 70 7.44 6.25 0.77
CA VAL A 70 8.21 7.28 0.06
C VAL A 70 9.69 7.10 0.40
N THR A 71 10.53 7.17 -0.63
CA THR A 71 11.99 7.08 -0.50
C THR A 71 12.62 8.30 -1.16
N SER A 72 13.48 9.00 -0.44
CA SER A 72 14.31 10.09 -0.96
C SER A 72 15.58 10.25 -0.12
N ASP A 73 16.40 11.22 -0.48
CA ASP A 73 17.60 11.64 0.24
C ASP A 73 17.31 12.38 1.56
N ASN A 74 16.05 12.77 1.81
CA ASN A 74 15.67 13.58 2.96
C ASN A 74 14.40 13.04 3.64
N MET A 75 14.53 12.60 4.90
CA MET A 75 13.41 12.07 5.68
C MET A 75 12.28 13.09 5.89
N TYR A 76 12.58 14.39 6.00
CA TYR A 76 11.56 15.43 6.14
C TYR A 76 10.72 15.57 4.88
N SER A 77 11.35 15.51 3.70
CA SER A 77 10.64 15.48 2.41
C SER A 77 9.75 14.25 2.29
N ASN A 78 10.21 13.08 2.77
CA ASN A 78 9.41 11.86 2.78
C ASN A 78 8.13 12.04 3.61
N ILE A 79 8.21 12.70 4.77
CA ILE A 79 7.05 13.00 5.61
C ILE A 79 6.05 13.87 4.85
N ASP A 80 6.55 14.92 4.18
CA ASP A 80 5.71 15.87 3.45
C ASP A 80 5.00 15.25 2.24
N MET A 81 5.59 14.22 1.65
CA MET A 81 4.99 13.47 0.54
C MET A 81 4.10 12.31 0.99
N ALA A 82 4.47 11.60 2.07
CA ALA A 82 3.74 10.42 2.52
C ALA A 82 2.39 10.76 3.17
N ILE A 83 2.31 11.83 3.97
CA ILE A 83 1.07 12.21 4.65
C ILE A 83 -0.06 12.54 3.67
N PRO A 84 0.12 13.43 2.66
CA PRO A 84 -0.93 13.68 1.67
C PRO A 84 -1.29 12.43 0.84
N LYS A 85 -0.30 11.57 0.56
CA LYS A 85 -0.54 10.30 -0.14
C LYS A 85 -1.47 9.37 0.65
N LEU A 86 -1.24 9.27 1.97
CA LEU A 86 -2.07 8.47 2.85
C LEU A 86 -3.46 9.12 3.04
N GLU A 87 -3.54 10.44 3.22
CA GLU A 87 -4.79 11.19 3.33
C GLU A 87 -5.70 10.97 2.11
N LYS A 88 -5.15 11.05 0.89
CA LYS A 88 -5.89 10.75 -0.34
C LYS A 88 -6.45 9.32 -0.36
N GLN A 89 -5.69 8.33 0.14
CA GLN A 89 -6.17 6.94 0.23
C GLN A 89 -7.36 6.82 1.20
N ILE A 90 -7.29 7.47 2.36
CA ILE A 90 -8.33 7.48 3.38
C ILE A 90 -9.62 8.10 2.83
N ILE A 91 -9.52 9.30 2.25
CA ILE A 91 -10.68 10.01 1.66
C ILE A 91 -11.33 9.15 0.57
N ARG A 92 -10.54 8.53 -0.30
CA ARG A 92 -11.05 7.63 -1.35
C ARG A 92 -11.80 6.42 -0.77
N HIS A 93 -11.29 5.86 0.32
CA HIS A 93 -11.92 4.73 1.01
C HIS A 93 -13.26 5.14 1.59
N HIS A 94 -13.34 6.27 2.30
CA HIS A 94 -14.60 6.80 2.86
C HIS A 94 -15.64 7.08 1.76
N LYS A 95 -15.25 7.76 0.69
CA LYS A 95 -16.15 8.00 -0.48
C LYS A 95 -16.68 6.69 -1.08
N LYS A 96 -15.85 5.64 -1.15
CA LYS A 96 -16.26 4.33 -1.66
C LYS A 96 -17.28 3.62 -0.75
N ILE A 97 -17.12 3.74 0.57
CA ILE A 97 -18.08 3.21 1.55
C ILE A 97 -19.40 3.97 1.45
N GLU A 98 -19.36 5.30 1.45
CA GLU A 98 -20.55 6.15 1.31
C GLU A 98 -21.30 5.89 0.00
N SER A 99 -20.60 5.74 -1.12
CA SER A 99 -21.21 5.43 -2.41
C SER A 99 -21.89 4.06 -2.42
N LYS A 100 -21.32 3.08 -1.72
CA LYS A 100 -21.96 1.77 -1.53
C LYS A 100 -23.21 1.88 -0.66
N SER A 101 -23.16 2.62 0.45
CA SER A 101 -24.33 2.82 1.34
C SER A 101 -25.44 3.66 0.67
N LYS A 102 -25.07 4.65 -0.16
CA LYS A 102 -26.05 5.44 -0.96
C LYS A 102 -26.72 4.59 -2.05
N LYS A 103 -26.02 3.65 -2.70
CA LYS A 103 -26.64 2.69 -3.62
C LYS A 103 -27.67 1.78 -2.93
N PHE A 104 -27.53 1.54 -1.64
CA PHE A 104 -28.52 0.81 -0.84
C PHE A 104 -29.66 1.70 -0.36
N ARG A 105 -29.48 3.03 -0.28
CA ARG A 105 -30.48 4.01 0.18
C ARG A 105 -31.13 4.85 -0.93
N ALA A 106 -30.75 4.68 -2.19
CA ALA A 106 -31.20 5.55 -3.26
C ALA A 106 -32.68 5.34 -3.62
N LYS A 107 -33.53 6.05 -2.89
CA LYS A 107 -34.72 6.74 -3.41
C LYS A 107 -34.89 8.05 -2.62
N GLY A 108 -34.50 9.16 -3.23
CA GLY A 108 -34.95 10.50 -2.87
C GLY A 108 -33.91 11.49 -2.34
N LEU A 109 -33.70 12.50 -3.15
CA LEU A 109 -33.24 13.88 -2.94
C LEU A 109 -31.75 14.20 -3.19
N PRO A 110 -31.48 15.27 -3.98
CA PRO A 110 -30.13 15.72 -4.28
C PRO A 110 -29.58 16.61 -3.13
N VAL A 111 -28.36 16.35 -2.74
CA VAL A 111 -27.59 17.26 -1.88
C VAL A 111 -26.45 17.82 -2.73
N GLU A 112 -26.50 19.13 -2.97
CA GLU A 112 -25.41 19.89 -3.55
C GLU A 112 -24.23 19.85 -2.57
N ILE A 113 -23.10 19.34 -3.03
CA ILE A 113 -21.82 19.37 -2.33
C ILE A 113 -20.91 20.25 -3.16
N GLU A 114 -20.45 21.36 -2.61
CA GLU A 114 -19.42 22.21 -3.20
C GLU A 114 -18.18 21.35 -3.53
N GLU A 115 -17.85 21.28 -4.82
CA GLU A 115 -16.69 20.57 -5.34
C GLU A 115 -15.45 21.46 -5.12
N GLU A 116 -14.70 21.21 -4.04
CA GLU A 116 -13.29 21.57 -4.05
C GLU A 116 -12.60 20.75 -5.14
N ILE A 117 -11.93 21.43 -6.05
CA ILE A 117 -11.18 20.85 -7.17
C ILE A 117 -10.08 19.96 -6.62
N ILE A 118 -10.38 18.68 -6.45
CA ILE A 118 -9.39 17.63 -6.23
C ILE A 118 -8.98 17.19 -7.64
N GLU A 119 -7.74 17.45 -8.05
CA GLU A 119 -7.17 16.88 -9.28
C GLU A 119 -7.52 15.39 -9.33
N GLU A 120 -8.37 15.01 -10.26
CA GLU A 120 -8.79 13.64 -10.49
C GLU A 120 -7.59 12.83 -10.95
N MET A 121 -7.00 12.06 -10.03
CA MET A 121 -6.17 10.95 -10.48
C MET A 121 -7.09 9.96 -11.19
N PRO A 122 -6.76 9.53 -12.43
CA PRO A 122 -7.63 8.68 -13.23
C PRO A 122 -8.06 7.44 -12.43
N GLU A 123 -9.37 7.20 -12.37
CA GLU A 123 -9.90 6.01 -11.72
C GLU A 123 -9.34 4.77 -12.41
N LYS A 124 -8.62 3.96 -11.66
CA LYS A 124 -8.13 2.68 -12.17
C LYS A 124 -9.31 1.73 -12.33
N THR A 125 -9.75 1.54 -13.55
CA THR A 125 -10.82 0.60 -13.91
C THR A 125 -10.23 -0.73 -14.34
N LEU A 126 -10.97 -1.82 -14.18
CA LEU A 126 -10.60 -3.12 -14.73
C LEU A 126 -10.77 -3.07 -16.25
N VAL A 127 -9.69 -2.82 -16.97
CA VAL A 127 -9.70 -2.67 -18.43
C VAL A 127 -9.64 -4.03 -19.14
N ARG A 128 -9.07 -5.05 -18.50
CA ARG A 128 -8.84 -6.36 -19.10
C ARG A 128 -8.99 -7.48 -18.09
N SER A 129 -9.70 -8.54 -18.47
CA SER A 129 -9.75 -9.81 -17.77
C SER A 129 -9.20 -10.91 -18.67
N LYS A 130 -8.40 -11.82 -18.10
CA LYS A 130 -7.90 -13.02 -18.80
C LYS A 130 -8.29 -14.24 -17.98
N CYS A 131 -8.69 -15.30 -18.67
CA CYS A 131 -8.94 -16.60 -18.09
C CYS A 131 -8.02 -17.62 -18.78
N TYR A 132 -7.29 -18.42 -18.01
CA TYR A 132 -6.44 -19.48 -18.54
C TYR A 132 -6.43 -20.67 -17.60
N THR A 133 -6.17 -21.86 -18.16
CA THR A 133 -6.12 -23.08 -17.38
C THR A 133 -4.74 -23.24 -16.75
N LEU A 134 -4.71 -23.46 -15.43
CA LEU A 134 -3.47 -23.74 -14.71
C LEU A 134 -3.09 -25.21 -14.87
N LEU A 135 -1.86 -25.45 -15.31
CA LEU A 135 -1.25 -26.78 -15.30
C LEU A 135 -0.38 -26.93 -14.05
N PRO A 136 -0.35 -28.12 -13.42
CA PRO A 136 0.53 -28.38 -12.29
C PRO A 136 1.99 -28.28 -12.70
N MET A 137 2.79 -27.46 -12.00
CA MET A 137 4.21 -27.27 -12.26
C MET A 137 5.00 -27.11 -10.95
N SER A 138 6.32 -27.21 -11.02
CA SER A 138 7.20 -26.91 -9.89
C SER A 138 7.41 -25.42 -9.73
N ILE A 139 8.01 -25.03 -8.61
CA ILE A 139 8.40 -23.62 -8.38
C ILE A 139 9.48 -23.20 -9.38
N ASP A 140 10.43 -24.07 -9.68
CA ASP A 140 11.50 -23.80 -10.62
C ASP A 140 10.96 -23.59 -12.05
N ASP A 141 10.04 -24.45 -12.50
CA ASP A 141 9.36 -24.29 -13.79
C ASP A 141 8.58 -22.96 -13.83
N ALA A 142 7.94 -22.58 -12.72
CA ALA A 142 7.20 -21.33 -12.63
C ALA A 142 8.12 -20.08 -12.66
N ILE A 143 9.35 -20.19 -12.16
CA ILE A 143 10.38 -19.13 -12.28
C ILE A 143 10.77 -18.97 -13.75
N GLU A 144 11.08 -20.07 -14.45
CA GLU A 144 11.43 -20.04 -15.85
C GLU A 144 10.31 -19.43 -16.72
N GLU A 145 9.05 -19.84 -16.48
CA GLU A 145 7.89 -19.26 -17.17
C GLU A 145 7.72 -17.77 -16.90
N LEU A 146 7.89 -17.33 -15.63
CA LEU A 146 7.83 -15.92 -15.27
C LEU A 146 8.87 -15.10 -16.03
N GLU A 147 10.11 -15.59 -16.14
CA GLU A 147 11.19 -14.94 -16.88
C GLU A 147 10.90 -14.88 -18.38
N LEU A 148 10.42 -15.99 -18.96
CA LEU A 148 10.08 -16.07 -20.38
C LEU A 148 8.99 -15.09 -20.81
N ILE A 149 7.95 -14.93 -19.98
CA ILE A 149 6.85 -13.99 -20.29
C ILE A 149 7.17 -12.55 -19.93
N GLY A 150 8.27 -12.29 -19.20
CA GLY A 150 8.71 -10.94 -18.81
C GLY A 150 7.71 -10.20 -17.92
N HIS A 151 6.96 -10.91 -17.07
CA HIS A 151 6.01 -10.32 -16.14
C HIS A 151 6.64 -10.16 -14.74
N ASN A 152 6.01 -9.38 -13.88
CA ASN A 152 6.46 -9.21 -12.49
C ASN A 152 5.81 -10.21 -11.53
N PHE A 153 4.86 -10.99 -11.99
CA PHE A 153 4.22 -12.06 -11.22
C PHE A 153 3.70 -13.16 -12.13
N TYR A 154 3.56 -14.36 -11.57
CA TYR A 154 3.02 -15.53 -12.24
C TYR A 154 2.12 -16.33 -11.29
N VAL A 155 0.95 -16.73 -11.76
CA VAL A 155 0.00 -17.55 -11.00
C VAL A 155 0.05 -18.96 -11.54
N PHE A 156 0.28 -19.96 -10.69
CA PHE A 156 0.44 -21.35 -11.12
C PHE A 156 -0.18 -22.32 -10.10
N LEU A 157 -0.43 -23.54 -10.54
CA LEU A 157 -0.82 -24.64 -9.67
C LEU A 157 0.44 -25.38 -9.23
N ASN A 158 0.78 -25.29 -7.94
CA ASN A 158 1.94 -25.96 -7.40
C ASN A 158 1.70 -27.47 -7.31
N LYS A 159 2.49 -28.27 -8.04
CA LYS A 159 2.33 -29.73 -8.09
C LYS A 159 2.62 -30.41 -6.74
N ALA A 160 3.40 -29.78 -5.86
CA ALA A 160 3.74 -30.35 -4.56
C ALA A 160 2.62 -30.20 -3.53
N THR A 161 1.91 -29.05 -3.54
CA THR A 161 0.84 -28.73 -2.58
C THR A 161 -0.56 -28.84 -3.18
N ASN A 162 -0.66 -28.99 -4.50
CA ASN A 162 -1.91 -28.96 -5.27
C ASN A 162 -2.76 -27.69 -4.98
N SER A 163 -2.10 -26.58 -4.66
CA SER A 163 -2.71 -25.28 -4.37
C SER A 163 -2.25 -24.24 -5.38
N ILE A 164 -3.07 -23.20 -5.56
CA ILE A 164 -2.74 -22.07 -6.42
C ILE A 164 -1.74 -21.18 -5.68
N ASN A 165 -0.58 -20.96 -6.26
CA ASN A 165 0.46 -20.10 -5.70
C ASN A 165 0.72 -18.92 -6.63
N VAL A 166 1.27 -17.83 -6.07
CA VAL A 166 1.69 -16.65 -6.84
C VAL A 166 3.18 -16.43 -6.63
N LEU A 167 3.94 -16.54 -7.70
CA LEU A 167 5.34 -16.15 -7.77
C LEU A 167 5.44 -14.68 -8.18
N TYR A 168 6.33 -13.90 -7.57
CA TYR A 168 6.51 -12.48 -7.90
C TYR A 168 7.97 -12.06 -7.80
N VAL A 169 8.35 -11.06 -8.61
CA VAL A 169 9.69 -10.46 -8.58
C VAL A 169 9.74 -9.43 -7.45
N ARG A 170 10.72 -9.54 -6.57
CA ARG A 170 10.99 -8.61 -5.47
C ARG A 170 11.83 -7.42 -5.96
N ASN A 171 11.78 -6.33 -5.22
CA ASN A 171 12.57 -5.12 -5.53
C ASN A 171 14.11 -5.35 -5.43
N ASP A 172 14.53 -6.41 -4.75
CA ASP A 172 15.93 -6.80 -4.63
C ASP A 172 16.42 -7.74 -5.78
N GLY A 173 15.54 -7.98 -6.76
CA GLY A 173 15.83 -8.85 -7.91
C GLY A 173 15.62 -10.35 -7.65
N ASN A 174 15.30 -10.74 -6.42
CA ASN A 174 14.97 -12.11 -6.07
C ASN A 174 13.47 -12.41 -6.29
N TYR A 175 13.08 -13.68 -6.14
CA TYR A 175 11.68 -14.09 -6.22
C TYR A 175 11.04 -14.24 -4.84
N GLY A 176 9.74 -14.01 -4.78
CA GLY A 176 8.91 -14.27 -3.61
C GLY A 176 7.75 -15.18 -3.98
N LEU A 177 7.38 -16.11 -3.10
CA LEU A 177 6.26 -17.02 -3.26
C LEU A 177 5.16 -16.65 -2.28
N ILE A 178 3.93 -16.56 -2.78
CA ILE A 178 2.71 -16.46 -1.96
C ILE A 178 1.98 -17.80 -2.10
N GLU A 179 1.86 -18.52 -1.00
CA GLU A 179 1.09 -19.74 -0.92
C GLU A 179 -0.34 -19.42 -0.47
N THR A 180 -1.33 -20.00 -1.16
CA THR A 180 -2.73 -19.82 -0.77
C THR A 180 -3.19 -21.01 0.08
N VAL A 181 -3.88 -20.72 1.15
CA VAL A 181 -4.55 -21.70 2.01
C VAL A 181 -6.06 -21.41 1.92
N VAL A 182 -6.86 -22.44 1.69
CA VAL A 182 -8.33 -22.39 1.65
C VAL A 182 -8.89 -23.02 2.90
#